data_f3f98ac85dba48b5809bec234db7690a
#
_entry.id   f3f98ac85dba48b5809bec234db7690a
#
_cell.length_a   1.000
_cell.length_b   1.000
_cell.length_c   1.000
_cell.angle_alpha   90.00
_cell.angle_beta   90.00
_cell.angle_gamma   90.00
#
_symmetry.space_group_name_H-M   'P 1'
#
loop_
_entity.id
_entity.type
_entity.pdbx_description
1 polymer ?
#
loop_
_entity_poly.entity_id
_entity_poly.type
_entity_poly.pdbx_seq_one_letter_code
_entity_poly.pdbx_strand_id
1 'polypeptide(L)'
;AHPPVSERVEVLRDALSYFDRQREEIATDITTLMGKPLAQSRNELNGFFERAEFLLETAETALAPETLAEVEGFHRRIEHVPLGVVFVISAWNYPLMISLNGVLAALLAGNTVLLKHASATAPIGDHFEAAFGNIASHPGLLQHAFASHQDAGDLIRQRQVHHVIFTGSVQGGRAISRPRRSRG
;
A
#
# COMPACT_ATOMS: atom_id res chain seq x y z
N ALA A 1 5.83 -2.52 21.16
CA ALA A 1 6.71 -1.63 20.40
C ALA A 1 6.67 -2.07 18.95
N HIS A 2 6.69 -1.13 18.00
CA HIS A 2 6.81 -1.45 16.59
C HIS A 2 8.25 -1.90 16.30
N PRO A 3 8.46 -2.89 15.39
CA PRO A 3 9.80 -3.28 14.98
C PRO A 3 10.55 -2.10 14.33
N PRO A 4 11.89 -2.04 14.43
CA PRO A 4 12.68 -1.00 13.78
C PRO A 4 12.48 -1.00 12.25
N VAL A 5 12.81 0.11 11.59
CA VAL A 5 12.63 0.24 10.13
C VAL A 5 13.44 -0.80 9.38
N SER A 6 14.69 -1.06 9.81
CA SER A 6 15.56 -2.08 9.22
C SER A 6 14.93 -3.48 9.22
N GLU A 7 14.34 -3.89 10.33
CA GLU A 7 13.63 -5.18 10.42
C GLU A 7 12.42 -5.23 9.49
N ARG A 8 11.65 -4.13 9.40
CA ARG A 8 10.54 -4.03 8.44
C ARG A 8 11.01 -4.14 7.00
N VAL A 9 12.13 -3.50 6.66
CA VAL A 9 12.75 -3.58 5.32
C VAL A 9 13.11 -5.02 4.98
N GLU A 10 13.77 -5.75 5.89
CA GLU A 10 14.14 -7.17 5.67
C GLU A 10 12.92 -8.05 5.46
N VAL A 11 11.92 -7.96 6.33
CA VAL A 11 10.69 -8.74 6.25
C VAL A 11 9.92 -8.47 4.95
N LEU A 12 9.81 -7.20 4.55
CA LEU A 12 9.08 -6.83 3.34
C LEU A 12 9.86 -7.17 2.06
N ARG A 13 11.19 -7.09 2.09
CA ARG A 13 12.05 -7.56 0.99
C ARG A 13 11.87 -9.06 0.74
N ASP A 14 11.83 -9.85 1.79
CA ASP A 14 11.60 -11.29 1.68
C ASP A 14 10.20 -11.59 1.11
N ALA A 15 9.18 -10.88 1.58
CA ALA A 15 7.81 -11.01 1.08
C ALA A 15 7.68 -10.66 -0.42
N LEU A 16 8.45 -9.70 -0.93
CA LEU A 16 8.48 -9.34 -2.36
C LEU A 16 8.98 -10.48 -3.25
N SER A 17 9.70 -11.46 -2.72
CA SER A 17 10.12 -12.66 -3.46
C SER A 17 8.93 -13.49 -3.99
N TYR A 18 7.75 -13.34 -3.40
CA TYR A 18 6.51 -13.93 -3.93
C TYR A 18 6.23 -13.45 -5.36
N PHE A 19 6.32 -12.15 -5.61
CA PHE A 19 6.06 -11.57 -6.94
C PHE A 19 7.07 -12.03 -8.00
N ASP A 20 8.31 -12.30 -7.60
CA ASP A 20 9.30 -12.85 -8.51
C ASP A 20 9.01 -14.31 -8.88
N ARG A 21 8.65 -15.11 -7.89
CA ARG A 21 8.26 -16.52 -8.14
C ARG A 21 6.99 -16.65 -8.99
N GLN A 22 6.06 -15.71 -8.86
CA GLN A 22 4.77 -15.71 -9.58
C GLN A 22 4.74 -14.79 -10.80
N ARG A 23 5.90 -14.35 -11.27
CA ARG A 23 6.04 -13.32 -12.32
C ARG A 23 5.21 -13.57 -13.56
N GLU A 24 5.23 -14.79 -14.10
CA GLU A 24 4.51 -15.13 -15.33
C GLU A 24 3.00 -15.28 -15.11
N GLU A 25 2.59 -15.80 -13.98
CA GLU A 25 1.18 -15.89 -13.60
C GLU A 25 0.59 -14.49 -13.47
N ILE A 26 1.23 -13.61 -12.71
CA ILE A 26 0.80 -12.22 -12.52
C ILE A 26 0.75 -11.45 -13.84
N ALA A 27 1.76 -11.62 -14.71
CA ALA A 27 1.76 -10.99 -16.03
C ALA A 27 0.59 -11.46 -16.90
N THR A 28 0.25 -12.75 -16.81
CA THR A 28 -0.89 -13.35 -17.52
C THR A 28 -2.21 -12.81 -16.97
N ASP A 29 -2.36 -12.71 -15.66
CA ASP A 29 -3.54 -12.15 -15.00
C ASP A 29 -3.77 -10.69 -15.42
N ILE A 30 -2.73 -9.86 -15.37
CA ILE A 30 -2.80 -8.46 -15.81
C ILE A 30 -3.26 -8.39 -17.27
N THR A 31 -2.68 -9.22 -18.14
CA THR A 31 -3.07 -9.29 -19.57
C THR A 31 -4.54 -9.68 -19.73
N THR A 32 -4.98 -10.69 -19.02
CA THR A 32 -6.36 -11.21 -19.08
C THR A 32 -7.37 -10.19 -18.55
N LEU A 33 -7.05 -9.53 -17.44
CA LEU A 33 -7.95 -8.58 -16.78
C LEU A 33 -8.05 -7.23 -17.49
N MET A 34 -6.97 -6.79 -18.13
CA MET A 34 -6.88 -5.45 -18.73
C MET A 34 -6.87 -5.45 -20.26
N GLY A 35 -6.53 -6.56 -20.88
CA GLY A 35 -6.34 -6.63 -22.34
C GLY A 35 -5.04 -5.99 -22.84
N LYS A 36 -4.07 -5.67 -21.96
CA LYS A 36 -2.76 -5.16 -22.41
C LYS A 36 -1.87 -6.31 -22.93
N PRO A 37 -0.95 -6.06 -23.89
CA PRO A 37 -0.03 -7.07 -24.38
C PRO A 37 0.83 -7.69 -23.24
N LEU A 38 1.04 -9.01 -23.27
CA LEU A 38 1.81 -9.74 -22.23
C LEU A 38 3.20 -9.15 -22.01
N ALA A 39 3.87 -8.69 -23.08
CA ALA A 39 5.16 -8.02 -22.98
C ALA A 39 5.10 -6.75 -22.10
N GLN A 40 4.00 -5.99 -22.17
CA GLN A 40 3.79 -4.81 -21.34
C GLN A 40 3.49 -5.18 -19.88
N SER A 41 2.76 -6.28 -19.65
CA SER A 41 2.50 -6.80 -18.31
C SER A 41 3.79 -7.29 -17.64
N ARG A 42 4.67 -7.97 -18.37
CA ARG A 42 6.02 -8.33 -17.89
C ARG A 42 6.87 -7.10 -17.59
N ASN A 43 6.78 -6.05 -18.41
CA ASN A 43 7.51 -4.80 -18.18
C ASN A 43 6.99 -4.04 -16.96
N GLU A 44 5.70 -4.12 -16.64
CA GLU A 44 5.16 -3.55 -15.41
C GLU A 44 5.79 -4.19 -14.16
N LEU A 45 6.06 -5.51 -14.19
CA LEU A 45 6.77 -6.20 -13.12
C LEU A 45 8.22 -5.71 -12.96
N ASN A 46 8.91 -5.37 -14.05
CA ASN A 46 10.24 -4.77 -13.95
C ASN A 46 10.19 -3.44 -13.20
N GLY A 47 9.30 -2.53 -13.61
CA GLY A 47 9.12 -1.26 -12.91
C GLY A 47 8.62 -1.41 -11.46
N PHE A 48 7.81 -2.45 -11.20
CA PHE A 48 7.39 -2.80 -9.84
C PHE A 48 8.59 -3.10 -8.93
N PHE A 49 9.54 -3.92 -9.38
CA PHE A 49 10.74 -4.24 -8.59
C PHE A 49 11.69 -3.06 -8.44
N GLU A 50 11.91 -2.28 -9.50
CA GLU A 50 12.71 -1.05 -9.43
C GLU A 50 12.12 -0.08 -8.38
N ARG A 51 10.81 0.08 -8.40
CA ARG A 51 10.13 0.95 -7.43
C ARG A 51 10.13 0.39 -6.02
N ALA A 52 9.97 -0.93 -5.86
CA ALA A 52 10.06 -1.59 -4.56
C ALA A 52 11.43 -1.38 -3.94
N GLU A 53 12.49 -1.63 -4.71
CA GLU A 53 13.87 -1.45 -4.22
C GLU A 53 14.14 0.00 -3.80
N PHE A 54 13.73 0.97 -4.60
CA PHE A 54 13.85 2.39 -4.24
C PHE A 54 13.17 2.71 -2.89
N LEU A 55 11.97 2.17 -2.65
CA LEU A 55 11.25 2.40 -1.39
C LEU A 55 11.95 1.73 -0.21
N LEU A 56 12.47 0.51 -0.39
CA LEU A 56 13.22 -0.21 0.64
C LEU A 56 14.52 0.51 1.01
N GLU A 57 15.29 0.95 0.02
CA GLU A 57 16.58 1.64 0.22
C GLU A 57 16.41 3.00 0.91
N THR A 58 15.33 3.71 0.61
CA THR A 58 15.10 5.06 1.16
C THR A 58 14.38 5.05 2.51
N ALA A 59 13.79 3.93 2.92
CA ALA A 59 12.90 3.87 4.10
C ALA A 59 13.55 4.32 5.40
N GLU A 60 14.76 3.85 5.69
CA GLU A 60 15.44 4.19 6.95
C GLU A 60 15.73 5.69 7.04
N THR A 61 16.21 6.29 5.95
CA THR A 61 16.50 7.73 5.91
C THR A 61 15.23 8.56 5.97
N ALA A 62 14.18 8.15 5.22
CA ALA A 62 12.92 8.89 5.16
C ALA A 62 12.12 8.84 6.48
N LEU A 63 12.30 7.80 7.26
CA LEU A 63 11.60 7.59 8.54
C LEU A 63 12.47 7.86 9.76
N ALA A 64 13.71 8.29 9.57
CA ALA A 64 14.61 8.65 10.67
C ALA A 64 14.04 9.82 11.47
N PRO A 65 14.18 9.80 12.82
CA PRO A 65 13.81 10.95 13.63
C PRO A 65 14.64 12.19 13.26
N GLU A 66 13.98 13.34 13.18
CA GLU A 66 14.63 14.62 12.95
C GLU A 66 14.92 15.31 14.28
N THR A 67 16.20 15.49 14.62
CA THR A 67 16.62 16.25 15.81
C THR A 67 16.57 17.75 15.51
N LEU A 68 15.81 18.48 16.32
CA LEU A 68 15.70 19.94 16.22
C LEU A 68 16.82 20.63 17.02
N ALA A 69 17.07 21.90 16.71
CA ALA A 69 18.07 22.71 17.41
C ALA A 69 17.90 22.66 18.92
N GLU A 70 18.99 22.61 19.66
CA GLU A 70 18.99 22.58 21.11
C GLU A 70 18.37 23.84 21.70
N VAL A 71 17.58 23.64 22.75
CA VAL A 71 17.08 24.71 23.63
C VAL A 71 17.38 24.27 25.04
N GLU A 72 17.96 25.19 25.85
CA GLU A 72 18.37 24.90 27.22
C GLU A 72 17.24 24.25 28.02
N GLY A 73 17.51 23.05 28.58
CA GLY A 73 16.54 22.25 29.34
C GLY A 73 15.54 21.43 28.49
N PHE A 74 15.66 21.42 27.16
CA PHE A 74 14.73 20.68 26.28
C PHE A 74 15.47 19.86 25.22
N HIS A 75 15.12 18.57 25.12
CA HIS A 75 15.44 17.73 23.98
C HIS A 75 14.23 17.68 23.04
N ARG A 76 14.39 18.17 21.81
CA ARG A 76 13.29 18.27 20.83
C ARG A 76 13.61 17.43 19.60
N ARG A 77 12.64 16.63 19.16
CA ARG A 77 12.73 15.83 17.93
C ARG A 77 11.36 15.66 17.28
N ILE A 78 11.36 15.43 15.98
CA ILE A 78 10.19 15.00 15.22
C ILE A 78 10.34 13.49 15.02
N GLU A 79 9.32 12.72 15.35
CA GLU A 79 9.30 11.27 15.14
C GLU A 79 8.21 10.93 14.14
N HIS A 80 8.53 10.00 13.23
CA HIS A 80 7.56 9.39 12.31
C HIS A 80 6.92 8.18 12.99
N VAL A 81 5.62 8.26 13.28
CA VAL A 81 4.88 7.18 13.95
C VAL A 81 3.81 6.61 13.02
N PRO A 82 3.51 5.30 13.10
CA PRO A 82 2.44 4.71 12.32
C PRO A 82 1.09 5.35 12.58
N LEU A 83 0.28 5.50 11.53
CA LEU A 83 -1.09 6.01 11.62
C LEU A 83 -2.07 4.92 12.06
N GLY A 84 -1.77 3.64 11.80
CA GLY A 84 -2.62 2.49 12.06
C GLY A 84 -3.04 1.77 10.78
N VAL A 85 -4.33 1.70 10.47
CA VAL A 85 -4.86 1.08 9.25
C VAL A 85 -4.88 2.07 8.10
N VAL A 86 -4.12 1.81 7.06
CA VAL A 86 -4.10 2.60 5.81
C VAL A 86 -4.95 1.91 4.75
N PHE A 87 -5.95 2.62 4.23
CA PHE A 87 -6.81 2.12 3.17
C PHE A 87 -6.27 2.56 1.82
N VAL A 88 -5.74 1.62 1.04
CA VAL A 88 -5.21 1.86 -0.30
C VAL A 88 -6.26 1.50 -1.34
N ILE A 89 -6.67 2.50 -2.13
CA ILE A 89 -7.64 2.34 -3.22
C ILE A 89 -6.90 2.57 -4.54
N SER A 90 -6.78 1.51 -5.34
CA SER A 90 -5.96 1.47 -6.54
C SER A 90 -6.77 1.56 -7.83
N ALA A 91 -6.19 2.22 -8.85
CA ALA A 91 -6.74 2.27 -10.20
C ALA A 91 -6.36 0.99 -10.99
N TRP A 92 -7.00 0.82 -12.16
CA TRP A 92 -6.92 -0.39 -12.98
C TRP A 92 -5.75 -0.40 -13.99
N ASN A 93 -5.22 0.76 -14.37
CA ASN A 93 -4.35 0.90 -15.55
C ASN A 93 -2.90 0.42 -15.37
N TYR A 94 -2.38 0.44 -14.13
CA TYR A 94 -1.12 -0.16 -13.70
C TYR A 94 -1.33 -0.82 -12.33
N PRO A 95 -2.00 -1.99 -12.31
CA PRO A 95 -2.54 -2.56 -11.08
C PRO A 95 -1.47 -2.95 -10.05
N LEU A 96 -0.29 -3.36 -10.48
CA LEU A 96 0.83 -3.63 -9.56
C LEU A 96 1.49 -2.35 -9.06
N MET A 97 1.91 -1.49 -9.99
CA MET A 97 2.71 -0.31 -9.66
C MET A 97 1.94 0.69 -8.78
N ILE A 98 0.68 0.92 -9.10
CA ILE A 98 -0.17 1.86 -8.34
C ILE A 98 -0.39 1.35 -6.92
N SER A 99 -0.67 0.06 -6.78
CA SER A 99 -0.87 -0.55 -5.47
C SER A 99 0.40 -0.56 -4.64
N LEU A 100 1.55 -0.92 -5.24
CA LEU A 100 2.84 -0.94 -4.57
C LEU A 100 3.17 0.39 -3.90
N ASN A 101 2.98 1.51 -4.60
CA ASN A 101 3.30 2.83 -4.07
C ASN A 101 2.60 3.12 -2.74
N GLY A 102 1.33 2.75 -2.61
CA GLY A 102 0.58 2.92 -1.37
C GLY A 102 0.87 1.84 -0.33
N VAL A 103 0.88 0.58 -0.77
CA VAL A 103 1.05 -0.59 0.09
C VAL A 103 2.43 -0.61 0.75
N LEU A 104 3.49 -0.62 -0.05
CA LEU A 104 4.85 -0.78 0.48
C LEU A 104 5.26 0.40 1.35
N ALA A 105 4.94 1.63 0.94
CA ALA A 105 5.21 2.81 1.75
C ALA A 105 4.47 2.78 3.10
N ALA A 106 3.20 2.35 3.13
CA ALA A 106 2.44 2.24 4.37
C ALA A 106 3.02 1.16 5.31
N LEU A 107 3.39 -0.02 4.77
CA LEU A 107 3.98 -1.11 5.55
C LEU A 107 5.37 -0.72 6.09
N LEU A 108 6.22 -0.08 5.29
CA LEU A 108 7.52 0.43 5.72
C LEU A 108 7.39 1.46 6.85
N ALA A 109 6.37 2.30 6.80
CA ALA A 109 6.05 3.25 7.87
C ALA A 109 5.42 2.58 9.12
N GLY A 110 5.27 1.25 9.14
CA GLY A 110 4.78 0.47 10.29
C GLY A 110 3.26 0.40 10.41
N ASN A 111 2.53 0.73 9.35
CA ASN A 111 1.07 0.60 9.30
C ASN A 111 0.65 -0.80 8.85
N THR A 112 -0.63 -1.12 9.04
CA THR A 112 -1.32 -2.21 8.35
C THR A 112 -2.10 -1.65 7.17
N VAL A 113 -2.37 -2.49 6.16
CA VAL A 113 -3.01 -2.07 4.91
C VAL A 113 -4.29 -2.84 4.66
N LEU A 114 -5.36 -2.12 4.39
CA LEU A 114 -6.53 -2.63 3.69
C LEU A 114 -6.41 -2.21 2.23
N LEU A 115 -6.30 -3.16 1.31
CA LEU A 115 -6.18 -2.89 -0.12
C LEU A 115 -7.51 -3.12 -0.83
N LYS A 116 -7.92 -2.17 -1.67
CA LYS A 116 -9.04 -2.31 -2.59
C LYS A 116 -8.59 -1.96 -4.00
N HIS A 117 -8.60 -2.94 -4.88
CA HIS A 117 -8.39 -2.71 -6.30
C HIS A 117 -9.65 -2.17 -7.01
N ALA A 118 -9.46 -1.58 -8.19
CA ALA A 118 -10.56 -1.37 -9.12
C ALA A 118 -11.20 -2.71 -9.48
N SER A 119 -12.53 -2.74 -9.69
CA SER A 119 -13.26 -4.00 -9.94
C SER A 119 -12.73 -4.80 -11.13
N ALA A 120 -12.25 -4.12 -12.18
CA ALA A 120 -11.68 -4.77 -13.35
C ALA A 120 -10.38 -5.54 -13.08
N THR A 121 -9.60 -5.14 -12.06
CA THR A 121 -8.30 -5.73 -11.72
C THR A 121 -8.28 -6.23 -10.28
N ALA A 122 -9.45 -6.47 -9.70
CA ALA A 122 -9.55 -6.90 -8.31
C ALA A 122 -8.72 -8.15 -7.98
N PRO A 123 -8.65 -9.20 -8.81
CA PRO A 123 -7.83 -10.38 -8.51
C PRO A 123 -6.33 -10.10 -8.30
N ILE A 124 -5.80 -8.98 -8.82
CA ILE A 124 -4.40 -8.60 -8.56
C ILE A 124 -4.15 -8.28 -7.07
N GLY A 125 -5.20 -7.88 -6.35
CA GLY A 125 -5.11 -7.68 -4.91
C GLY A 125 -4.81 -8.95 -4.11
N ASP A 126 -5.23 -10.11 -4.60
CA ASP A 126 -4.98 -11.41 -3.97
C ASP A 126 -3.48 -11.73 -3.96
N HIS A 127 -2.72 -11.32 -4.99
CA HIS A 127 -1.26 -11.45 -4.98
C HIS A 127 -0.59 -10.60 -3.89
N PHE A 128 -1.12 -9.40 -3.62
CA PHE A 128 -0.63 -8.57 -2.51
C PHE A 128 -0.94 -9.20 -1.15
N GLU A 129 -2.14 -9.75 -0.98
CA GLU A 129 -2.51 -10.44 0.25
C GLU A 129 -1.68 -11.72 0.45
N ALA A 130 -1.44 -12.49 -0.60
CA ALA A 130 -0.60 -13.68 -0.56
C ALA A 130 0.85 -13.35 -0.16
N ALA A 131 1.39 -12.21 -0.65
CA ALA A 131 2.74 -11.77 -0.33
C ALA A 131 2.86 -11.17 1.08
N PHE A 132 1.97 -10.25 1.44
CA PHE A 132 2.13 -9.42 2.64
C PHE A 132 1.16 -9.76 3.77
N GLY A 133 0.05 -10.44 3.48
CA GLY A 133 -0.95 -10.82 4.48
C GLY A 133 -0.57 -12.07 5.27
N ASN A 134 0.25 -12.94 4.68
CA ASN A 134 0.59 -14.25 5.21
C ASN A 134 2.02 -14.37 5.74
N ILE A 135 2.67 -13.27 6.07
CA ILE A 135 4.01 -13.28 6.67
C ILE A 135 3.93 -13.90 8.06
N ALA A 136 4.62 -15.05 8.26
CA ALA A 136 4.50 -15.86 9.48
C ALA A 136 4.82 -15.08 10.77
N SER A 137 5.82 -14.19 10.73
CA SER A 137 6.21 -13.35 11.87
C SER A 137 5.25 -12.19 12.12
N HIS A 138 4.48 -11.77 11.10
CA HIS A 138 3.59 -10.61 11.15
C HIS A 138 2.31 -10.89 10.35
N PRO A 139 1.43 -11.79 10.81
CA PRO A 139 0.21 -12.13 10.07
C PRO A 139 -0.75 -10.95 10.01
N GLY A 140 -1.43 -10.77 8.88
CA GLY A 140 -2.45 -9.75 8.70
C GLY A 140 -1.92 -8.34 8.46
N LEU A 141 -0.66 -8.17 8.03
CA LEU A 141 -0.13 -6.85 7.64
C LEU A 141 -0.91 -6.22 6.48
N LEU A 142 -1.41 -7.05 5.57
CA LEU A 142 -2.26 -6.63 4.47
C LEU A 142 -3.46 -7.56 4.34
N GLN A 143 -4.62 -6.96 4.09
CA GLN A 143 -5.83 -7.66 3.66
C GLN A 143 -6.35 -7.04 2.37
N HIS A 144 -6.76 -7.89 1.42
CA HIS A 144 -7.42 -7.46 0.20
C HIS A 144 -8.95 -7.54 0.38
N ALA A 145 -9.65 -6.46 -0.02
CA ALA A 145 -11.10 -6.37 0.10
C ALA A 145 -11.76 -6.18 -1.27
N PHE A 146 -12.65 -7.11 -1.63
CA PHE A 146 -13.62 -6.93 -2.70
C PHE A 146 -14.77 -6.05 -2.20
N ALA A 147 -14.61 -4.74 -2.31
CA ALA A 147 -15.54 -3.78 -1.78
C ALA A 147 -16.14 -2.89 -2.88
N SER A 148 -17.42 -2.56 -2.76
CA SER A 148 -18.07 -1.57 -3.62
C SER A 148 -17.57 -0.14 -3.29
N HIS A 149 -17.94 0.83 -4.14
CA HIS A 149 -17.69 2.24 -3.82
C HIS A 149 -18.46 2.70 -2.57
N GLN A 150 -19.62 2.09 -2.31
CA GLN A 150 -20.41 2.39 -1.12
C GLN A 150 -19.72 1.86 0.13
N ASP A 151 -19.27 0.60 0.12
CA ASP A 151 -18.57 -0.01 1.26
C ASP A 151 -17.29 0.77 1.59
N ALA A 152 -16.51 1.15 0.57
CA ALA A 152 -15.33 1.98 0.74
C ALA A 152 -15.67 3.34 1.38
N GLY A 153 -16.77 3.96 0.94
CA GLY A 153 -17.28 5.19 1.53
C GLY A 153 -17.75 5.02 2.98
N ASP A 154 -18.33 3.87 3.32
CA ASP A 154 -18.80 3.55 4.66
C ASP A 154 -17.63 3.33 5.63
N LEU A 155 -16.60 2.57 5.22
CA LEU A 155 -15.38 2.40 5.99
C LEU A 155 -14.72 3.73 6.38
N ILE A 156 -14.66 4.66 5.43
CA ILE A 156 -14.09 5.99 5.65
C ILE A 156 -14.97 6.84 6.58
N ARG A 157 -16.29 6.83 6.36
CA ARG A 157 -17.23 7.62 7.19
C ARG A 157 -17.30 7.11 8.63
N GLN A 158 -17.23 5.81 8.83
CA GLN A 158 -17.26 5.18 10.15
C GLN A 158 -15.90 5.22 10.85
N ARG A 159 -14.88 5.84 10.23
CA ARG A 159 -13.52 5.93 10.77
C ARG A 159 -12.91 4.58 11.14
N GLN A 160 -13.22 3.54 10.36
CA GLN A 160 -12.62 2.22 10.52
C GLN A 160 -11.20 2.14 9.95
N VAL A 161 -10.81 3.16 9.18
CA VAL A 161 -9.48 3.35 8.64
C VAL A 161 -8.92 4.70 9.07
N HIS A 162 -7.61 4.78 9.27
CA HIS A 162 -6.95 5.97 9.83
C HIS A 162 -6.39 6.90 8.75
N HIS A 163 -6.07 6.35 7.58
CA HIS A 163 -5.58 7.12 6.43
C HIS A 163 -6.07 6.48 5.14
N VAL A 164 -6.23 7.28 4.08
CA VAL A 164 -6.65 6.81 2.76
C VAL A 164 -5.66 7.28 1.70
N ILE A 165 -5.13 6.32 0.94
CA ILE A 165 -4.34 6.57 -0.26
C ILE A 165 -5.24 6.20 -1.45
N PHE A 166 -5.51 7.17 -2.30
CA PHE A 166 -6.40 6.99 -3.46
C PHE A 166 -5.70 7.34 -4.75
N THR A 167 -5.73 6.41 -5.69
CA THR A 167 -5.36 6.66 -7.08
C THR A 167 -6.54 6.29 -7.98
N GLY A 168 -7.00 7.25 -8.78
CA GLY A 168 -8.17 7.04 -9.63
C GLY A 168 -8.68 8.33 -10.27
N SER A 169 -9.96 8.36 -10.62
CA SER A 169 -10.59 9.52 -11.23
C SER A 169 -10.75 10.70 -10.27
N VAL A 170 -10.79 11.92 -10.81
CA VAL A 170 -11.10 13.13 -10.04
C VAL A 170 -12.44 13.03 -9.31
N GLN A 171 -13.44 12.41 -9.96
CA GLN A 171 -14.75 12.18 -9.34
C GLN A 171 -14.65 11.25 -8.13
N GLY A 172 -13.89 10.15 -8.23
CA GLY A 172 -13.63 9.24 -7.12
C GLY A 172 -12.93 9.94 -5.96
N GLY A 173 -11.86 10.70 -6.22
CA GLY A 173 -11.18 11.47 -5.21
C GLY A 173 -12.09 12.48 -4.49
N ARG A 174 -12.94 13.19 -5.22
CA ARG A 174 -13.93 14.10 -4.65
C ARG A 174 -14.97 13.36 -3.79
N ALA A 175 -15.36 12.16 -4.17
CA ALA A 175 -16.32 11.36 -3.39
C ALA A 175 -15.73 10.91 -2.04
N ILE A 176 -14.43 10.58 -2.01
CA ILE A 176 -13.70 10.16 -0.82
C ILE A 176 -13.40 11.35 0.10
N SER A 177 -12.97 12.49 -0.45
CA SER A 177 -12.56 13.66 0.33
C SER A 177 -13.71 14.47 0.92
N ARG A 178 -14.94 14.27 0.42
CA ARG A 178 -16.12 14.97 0.97
C ARG A 178 -16.69 14.19 2.15
N PRO A 179 -16.57 14.69 3.40
CA PRO A 179 -17.32 14.12 4.50
C PRO A 179 -18.81 14.30 4.17
N ARG A 180 -19.52 13.22 3.90
CA ARG A 180 -20.99 13.27 3.86
C ARG A 180 -21.43 13.66 5.26
N ARG A 181 -21.97 14.89 5.40
CA ARG A 181 -22.71 15.29 6.59
C ARG A 181 -23.74 14.17 6.85
N SER A 182 -23.69 13.57 8.03
CA SER A 182 -24.77 12.76 8.54
C SER A 182 -26.05 13.59 8.43
N ARG A 183 -27.03 13.11 7.68
CA ARG A 183 -28.39 13.63 7.83
C ARG A 183 -28.79 13.21 9.26
N GLY A 184 -28.86 14.20 10.15
CA GLY A 184 -29.53 14.06 11.43
C GLY A 184 -31.01 13.80 11.22
#